data_184e842fc7d85a7b4f00cb6c8ccd73ca
#
_entry.id   184e842fc7d85a7b4f00cb6c8ccd73ca
#
_cell.length_a   1.000
_cell.length_b   1.000
_cell.length_c   1.000
_cell.angle_alpha   90.00
_cell.angle_beta   90.00
_cell.angle_gamma   90.00
#
_symmetry.space_group_name_H-M   'P 1'
#
loop_
_entity.id
_entity.type
_entity.pdbx_description
1 polymer ?
#
loop_
_entity_poly.entity_id
_entity_poly.type
_entity_poly.pdbx_seq_one_letter_code
_entity_poly.pdbx_strand_id
1 'polypeptide(L)'
;TLAWQTLLEKTGVINSVLSFFGLPTLNIINTPGAIILGMVYNFLPFMVLPLYNALTKIDPNVINAAHDLGANWFQTFLRVIFPLSLPGVISGITMVFVPALTTFVISKILGGSKILLIGNVIEQEFTQASNWHLGSGLSIVLMVFILINMLMTAIFDKNGEGTSL
;
A
#
# COMPACT_ATOMS: atom_id res chain seq x y z
N THR A 1 6.90 0.42 -13.23
CA THR A 1 5.52 0.68 -13.73
C THR A 1 5.38 0.38 -15.22
N LEU A 2 6.32 0.84 -16.10
CA LEU A 2 6.24 0.56 -17.55
C LEU A 2 6.27 -0.94 -17.86
N ALA A 3 7.09 -1.73 -17.14
CA ALA A 3 7.10 -3.18 -17.31
C ALA A 3 5.74 -3.82 -17.00
N TRP A 4 5.01 -3.30 -16.01
CA TRP A 4 3.65 -3.74 -15.71
C TRP A 4 2.66 -3.38 -16.81
N GLN A 5 2.82 -2.22 -17.45
CA GLN A 5 2.01 -1.85 -18.60
C GLN A 5 2.16 -2.88 -19.73
N THR A 6 3.40 -3.18 -20.13
CA THR A 6 3.66 -4.16 -21.19
C THR A 6 3.21 -5.59 -20.84
N LEU A 7 3.27 -5.97 -19.56
CA LEU A 7 2.78 -7.28 -19.11
C LEU A 7 1.25 -7.39 -19.14
N LEU A 8 0.55 -6.31 -18.77
CA LEU A 8 -0.91 -6.28 -18.64
C LEU A 8 -1.64 -5.87 -19.95
N GLU A 9 -0.92 -5.42 -20.97
CA GLU A 9 -1.51 -5.10 -22.27
C GLU A 9 -2.22 -6.32 -22.91
N LYS A 10 -3.18 -6.05 -23.81
CA LYS A 10 -3.93 -7.10 -24.50
C LYS A 10 -3.03 -8.07 -25.24
N THR A 11 -1.94 -7.59 -25.82
CA THR A 11 -0.89 -8.35 -26.49
C THR A 11 0.31 -8.65 -25.60
N GLY A 12 0.18 -8.41 -24.30
CA GLY A 12 1.24 -8.60 -23.31
C GLY A 12 1.53 -10.07 -23.02
N VAL A 13 2.64 -10.30 -22.33
CA VAL A 13 3.13 -11.65 -22.01
C VAL A 13 2.08 -12.48 -21.26
N ILE A 14 1.37 -11.87 -20.31
CA ILE A 14 0.35 -12.57 -19.51
C ILE A 14 -0.77 -13.09 -20.42
N ASN A 15 -1.30 -12.24 -21.31
CA ASN A 15 -2.36 -12.63 -22.22
C ASN A 15 -1.90 -13.63 -23.30
N SER A 16 -0.65 -13.55 -23.73
CA SER A 16 -0.04 -14.53 -24.63
C SER A 16 0.07 -15.91 -23.99
N VAL A 17 0.47 -15.97 -22.71
CA VAL A 17 0.50 -17.23 -21.96
C VAL A 17 -0.91 -17.79 -21.73
N LEU A 18 -1.87 -16.94 -21.35
CA LEU A 18 -3.27 -17.37 -21.17
C LEU A 18 -3.86 -17.92 -22.46
N SER A 19 -3.62 -17.25 -23.59
CA SER A 19 -4.10 -17.72 -24.90
C SER A 19 -3.48 -19.04 -25.32
N PHE A 20 -2.20 -19.27 -24.95
CA PHE A 20 -1.55 -20.56 -25.21
C PHE A 20 -2.22 -21.72 -24.45
N PHE A 21 -2.72 -21.46 -23.24
CA PHE A 21 -3.49 -22.44 -22.44
C PHE A 21 -4.99 -22.47 -22.78
N GLY A 22 -5.46 -21.73 -23.79
CA GLY A 22 -6.87 -21.67 -24.16
C GLY A 22 -7.76 -20.93 -23.16
N LEU A 23 -7.16 -20.14 -22.25
CA LEU A 23 -7.88 -19.35 -21.26
C LEU A 23 -8.29 -17.98 -21.82
N PRO A 24 -9.38 -17.39 -21.34
CA PRO A 24 -9.82 -16.07 -21.79
C PRO A 24 -8.77 -15.01 -21.43
N THR A 25 -8.53 -14.09 -22.37
CA THR A 25 -7.59 -12.97 -22.17
C THR A 25 -8.12 -12.00 -21.12
N LEU A 26 -7.24 -11.57 -20.23
CA LEU A 26 -7.56 -10.59 -19.19
C LEU A 26 -7.44 -9.17 -19.76
N ASN A 27 -8.49 -8.38 -19.61
CA ASN A 27 -8.49 -6.97 -20.00
C ASN A 27 -8.39 -6.09 -18.74
N ILE A 28 -7.22 -6.12 -18.08
CA ILE A 28 -6.99 -5.46 -16.80
C ILE A 28 -6.46 -4.04 -16.99
N ILE A 29 -5.69 -3.79 -18.05
CA ILE A 29 -5.12 -2.46 -18.32
C ILE A 29 -6.22 -1.40 -18.47
N ASN A 30 -5.93 -0.17 -18.01
CA ASN A 30 -6.89 0.94 -17.98
C ASN A 30 -8.10 0.70 -17.06
N THR A 31 -7.94 -0.14 -16.06
CA THR A 31 -8.96 -0.38 -15.01
C THR A 31 -8.42 0.01 -13.63
N PRO A 32 -9.32 0.25 -12.64
CA PRO A 32 -8.91 0.45 -11.26
C PRO A 32 -8.05 -0.70 -10.72
N GLY A 33 -8.32 -1.94 -11.18
CA GLY A 33 -7.56 -3.13 -10.78
C GLY A 33 -6.08 -3.07 -11.19
N ALA A 34 -5.77 -2.55 -12.38
CA ALA A 34 -4.39 -2.36 -12.81
C ALA A 34 -3.65 -1.34 -11.92
N ILE A 35 -4.33 -0.25 -11.54
CA ILE A 35 -3.77 0.77 -10.67
C ILE A 35 -3.46 0.17 -9.29
N ILE A 36 -4.43 -0.55 -8.69
CA ILE A 36 -4.26 -1.19 -7.38
C ILE A 36 -3.09 -2.18 -7.42
N LEU A 37 -3.02 -3.03 -8.45
CA LEU A 37 -1.93 -4.00 -8.60
C LEU A 37 -0.57 -3.29 -8.71
N GLY A 38 -0.49 -2.24 -9.53
CA GLY A 38 0.71 -1.43 -9.66
C GLY A 38 1.13 -0.74 -8.37
N MET A 39 0.16 -0.22 -7.59
CA MET A 39 0.41 0.37 -6.28
C MET A 39 0.89 -0.66 -5.27
N VAL A 40 0.22 -1.81 -5.17
CA VAL A 40 0.61 -2.89 -4.27
C VAL A 40 2.04 -3.31 -4.56
N TYR A 41 2.39 -3.58 -5.81
CA TYR A 41 3.75 -3.94 -6.18
C TYR A 41 4.78 -2.86 -5.82
N ASN A 42 4.48 -1.60 -6.16
CA ASN A 42 5.42 -0.50 -5.98
C ASN A 42 5.66 -0.16 -4.50
N PHE A 43 4.62 -0.28 -3.68
CA PHE A 43 4.68 0.06 -2.26
C PHE A 43 4.85 -1.15 -1.33
N LEU A 44 4.88 -2.37 -1.87
CA LEU A 44 5.08 -3.60 -1.12
C LEU A 44 6.33 -3.57 -0.22
N PRO A 45 7.51 -3.11 -0.66
CA PRO A 45 8.69 -3.03 0.20
C PRO A 45 8.48 -2.14 1.43
N PHE A 46 7.73 -1.04 1.29
CA PHE A 46 7.42 -0.12 2.38
C PHE A 46 6.50 -0.73 3.43
N MET A 47 5.68 -1.71 3.05
CA MET A 47 4.84 -2.47 3.99
C MET A 47 5.61 -3.62 4.64
N VAL A 48 6.44 -4.31 3.86
CA VAL A 48 7.17 -5.50 4.34
C VAL A 48 8.21 -5.15 5.40
N LEU A 49 8.94 -4.04 5.24
CA LEU A 49 10.02 -3.67 6.15
C LEU A 49 9.55 -3.43 7.60
N PRO A 50 8.52 -2.59 7.88
CA PRO A 50 8.02 -2.39 9.24
C PRO A 50 7.44 -3.68 9.83
N LEU A 51 6.72 -4.45 9.00
CA LEU A 51 6.14 -5.72 9.43
C LEU A 51 7.22 -6.74 9.81
N TYR A 52 8.25 -6.87 9.00
CA TYR A 52 9.41 -7.71 9.29
C TYR A 52 10.08 -7.30 10.62
N ASN A 53 10.33 -6.00 10.79
CA ASN A 53 10.93 -5.47 12.00
C ASN A 53 10.06 -5.73 13.25
N ALA A 54 8.74 -5.65 13.14
CA ALA A 54 7.86 -5.97 14.25
C ALA A 54 7.86 -7.47 14.57
N LEU A 55 7.82 -8.31 13.55
CA LEU A 55 7.83 -9.77 13.74
C LEU A 55 9.16 -10.28 14.33
N THR A 56 10.29 -9.71 13.93
CA THR A 56 11.61 -10.10 14.46
C THR A 56 11.85 -9.67 15.91
N LYS A 57 11.07 -8.71 16.41
CA LYS A 57 11.13 -8.28 17.83
C LYS A 57 10.31 -9.18 18.77
N ILE A 58 9.47 -10.07 18.24
CA ILE A 58 8.68 -10.97 19.07
C ILE A 58 9.63 -12.01 19.71
N ASP A 59 9.60 -12.06 21.05
CA ASP A 59 10.41 -13.04 21.79
C ASP A 59 9.92 -14.47 21.49
N PRO A 60 10.81 -15.35 21.00
CA PRO A 60 10.45 -16.76 20.75
C PRO A 60 9.89 -17.49 21.99
N ASN A 61 10.26 -17.06 23.20
CA ASN A 61 9.76 -17.64 24.43
C ASN A 61 8.27 -17.45 24.62
N VAL A 62 7.70 -16.33 24.15
CA VAL A 62 6.25 -16.09 24.17
C VAL A 62 5.52 -17.07 23.25
N ILE A 63 6.11 -17.38 22.11
CA ILE A 63 5.54 -18.38 21.16
C ILE A 63 5.62 -19.79 21.76
N ASN A 64 6.76 -20.13 22.39
CA ASN A 64 6.94 -21.42 23.05
C ASN A 64 5.97 -21.59 24.22
N ALA A 65 5.80 -20.56 25.06
CA ALA A 65 4.82 -20.57 26.15
C ALA A 65 3.39 -20.79 25.66
N ALA A 66 3.00 -20.20 24.53
CA ALA A 66 1.69 -20.47 23.93
C ALA A 66 1.53 -21.94 23.50
N HIS A 67 2.56 -22.55 22.95
CA HIS A 67 2.55 -23.98 22.60
C HIS A 67 2.53 -24.87 23.83
N ASP A 68 3.22 -24.54 24.91
CA ASP A 68 3.21 -25.29 26.17
C ASP A 68 1.83 -25.25 26.82
N LEU A 69 1.06 -24.18 26.60
CA LEU A 69 -0.36 -24.07 27.01
C LEU A 69 -1.33 -24.79 26.07
N GLY A 70 -0.82 -25.55 25.08
CA GLY A 70 -1.63 -26.35 24.17
C GLY A 70 -2.22 -25.56 22.98
N ALA A 71 -1.75 -24.33 22.72
CA ALA A 71 -2.19 -23.58 21.54
C ALA A 71 -1.66 -24.22 20.25
N ASN A 72 -2.55 -24.42 19.28
CA ASN A 72 -2.12 -24.82 17.94
C ASN A 72 -1.54 -23.62 17.16
N TRP A 73 -0.89 -23.88 16.02
CA TRP A 73 -0.25 -22.83 15.20
C TRP A 73 -1.18 -21.66 14.86
N PHE A 74 -2.43 -21.94 14.48
CA PHE A 74 -3.40 -20.91 14.13
C PHE A 74 -3.84 -20.06 15.33
N GLN A 75 -4.00 -20.68 16.49
CA GLN A 75 -4.29 -19.98 17.74
C GLN A 75 -3.13 -19.11 18.20
N THR A 76 -1.89 -19.61 18.10
CA THR A 76 -0.68 -18.85 18.39
C THR A 76 -0.57 -17.66 17.46
N PHE A 77 -0.82 -17.85 16.15
CA PHE A 77 -0.80 -16.74 15.19
C PHE A 77 -1.84 -15.67 15.54
N LEU A 78 -3.10 -16.03 15.73
CA LEU A 78 -4.18 -15.05 15.96
C LEU A 78 -4.12 -14.37 17.32
N ARG A 79 -3.68 -15.09 18.37
CA ARG A 79 -3.75 -14.60 19.76
C ARG A 79 -2.44 -14.01 20.26
N VAL A 80 -1.31 -14.34 19.63
CA VAL A 80 0.01 -13.91 20.05
C VAL A 80 0.70 -13.11 18.96
N ILE A 81 0.98 -13.71 17.80
CA ILE A 81 1.81 -13.08 16.77
C ILE A 81 1.09 -11.89 16.15
N PHE A 82 -0.17 -12.03 15.77
CA PHE A 82 -0.93 -10.97 15.12
C PHE A 82 -1.07 -9.72 15.99
N PRO A 83 -1.53 -9.80 17.26
CA PRO A 83 -1.63 -8.60 18.10
C PRO A 83 -0.26 -7.97 18.39
N LEU A 84 0.80 -8.75 18.58
CA LEU A 84 2.15 -8.23 18.78
C LEU A 84 2.75 -7.60 17.51
N SER A 85 2.28 -7.99 16.32
CA SER A 85 2.70 -7.38 15.05
C SER A 85 1.92 -6.13 14.66
N LEU A 86 0.81 -5.81 15.34
CA LEU A 86 -0.04 -4.66 15.02
C LEU A 86 0.71 -3.32 14.93
N PRO A 87 1.65 -2.99 15.82
CA PRO A 87 2.43 -1.75 15.67
C PRO A 87 3.19 -1.68 14.35
N GLY A 88 3.76 -2.81 13.90
CA GLY A 88 4.42 -2.89 12.58
C GLY A 88 3.45 -2.74 11.41
N VAL A 89 2.23 -3.28 11.54
CA VAL A 89 1.17 -3.11 10.53
C VAL A 89 0.76 -1.63 10.43
N ILE A 90 0.55 -0.95 11.56
CA ILE A 90 0.18 0.47 11.60
C ILE A 90 1.28 1.33 10.97
N SER A 91 2.54 1.10 11.38
CA SER A 91 3.70 1.81 10.80
C SER A 91 3.82 1.56 9.28
N GLY A 92 3.61 0.32 8.82
CA GLY A 92 3.61 -0.03 7.40
C GLY A 92 2.49 0.66 6.62
N ILE A 93 1.27 0.68 7.15
CA ILE A 93 0.14 1.40 6.54
C ILE A 93 0.50 2.88 6.38
N THR A 94 1.05 3.52 7.39
CA THR A 94 1.43 4.95 7.33
C THR A 94 2.52 5.19 6.28
N MET A 95 3.53 4.32 6.21
CA MET A 95 4.60 4.41 5.22
C MET A 95 4.11 4.27 3.78
N VAL A 96 3.07 3.48 3.55
CA VAL A 96 2.46 3.27 2.22
C VAL A 96 1.45 4.36 1.90
N PHE A 97 0.69 4.84 2.89
CA PHE A 97 -0.44 5.74 2.69
C PHE A 97 -0.04 7.07 2.06
N VAL A 98 1.01 7.71 2.57
CA VAL A 98 1.46 9.03 2.08
C VAL A 98 1.89 8.98 0.61
N PRO A 99 2.82 8.08 0.18
CA PRO A 99 3.20 8.00 -1.22
C PRO A 99 2.07 7.49 -2.12
N ALA A 100 1.16 6.66 -1.61
CA ALA A 100 0.01 6.20 -2.38
C ALA A 100 -0.98 7.33 -2.71
N LEU A 101 -1.21 8.26 -1.79
CA LEU A 101 -2.06 9.45 -2.01
C LEU A 101 -1.44 10.44 -3.00
N THR A 102 -0.12 10.62 -2.96
CA THR A 102 0.57 11.61 -3.77
C THR A 102 0.98 11.09 -5.14
N THR A 103 0.92 9.77 -5.37
CA THR A 103 1.31 9.20 -6.66
C THR A 103 0.30 9.55 -7.75
N PHE A 104 0.81 9.97 -8.90
CA PHE A 104 0.03 10.20 -10.11
C PHE A 104 0.55 9.36 -11.30
N VAL A 105 1.81 8.94 -11.24
CA VAL A 105 2.49 8.23 -12.32
C VAL A 105 1.85 6.85 -12.57
N ILE A 106 1.53 6.12 -11.50
CA ILE A 106 0.96 4.77 -11.60
C ILE A 106 -0.42 4.82 -12.25
N SER A 107 -1.26 5.76 -11.83
CA SER A 107 -2.61 5.90 -12.40
C SER A 107 -2.57 6.40 -13.86
N LYS A 108 -1.62 7.25 -14.20
CA LYS A 108 -1.43 7.76 -15.56
C LYS A 108 -1.01 6.65 -16.51
N ILE A 109 -0.11 5.77 -16.08
CA ILE A 109 0.43 4.67 -16.90
C ILE A 109 -0.55 3.49 -16.97
N LEU A 110 -1.04 3.01 -15.81
CA LEU A 110 -1.87 1.79 -15.75
C LEU A 110 -3.37 2.08 -15.86
N GLY A 111 -3.82 3.28 -15.51
CA GLY A 111 -5.22 3.70 -15.62
C GLY A 111 -5.57 4.38 -16.94
N GLY A 112 -4.60 4.59 -17.85
CA GLY A 112 -4.82 5.20 -19.14
C GLY A 112 -5.42 6.60 -19.08
N SER A 113 -5.12 7.38 -18.06
CA SER A 113 -5.65 8.73 -17.80
C SER A 113 -7.19 8.81 -17.67
N LYS A 114 -7.87 7.66 -17.56
CA LYS A 114 -9.32 7.62 -17.35
C LYS A 114 -9.71 7.70 -15.88
N ILE A 115 -8.79 7.35 -14.99
CA ILE A 115 -9.01 7.34 -13.55
C ILE A 115 -8.06 8.37 -12.95
N LEU A 116 -8.64 9.45 -12.46
CA LEU A 116 -7.90 10.55 -11.83
C LEU A 116 -7.85 10.33 -10.32
N LEU A 117 -6.63 10.18 -9.80
CA LEU A 117 -6.36 10.28 -8.38
C LEU A 117 -6.11 11.74 -8.01
N ILE A 118 -6.16 12.06 -6.73
CA ILE A 118 -5.92 13.44 -6.27
C ILE A 118 -4.58 13.99 -6.75
N GLY A 119 -3.53 13.17 -6.76
CA GLY A 119 -2.22 13.55 -7.30
C GLY A 119 -2.25 13.91 -8.79
N ASN A 120 -3.09 13.22 -9.60
CA ASN A 120 -3.27 13.55 -11.01
C ASN A 120 -3.98 14.90 -11.19
N VAL A 121 -5.00 15.18 -10.38
CA VAL A 121 -5.73 16.45 -10.45
C VAL A 121 -4.78 17.60 -10.13
N ILE A 122 -4.00 17.47 -9.05
CA ILE A 122 -3.01 18.49 -8.68
C ILE A 122 -1.97 18.68 -9.80
N GLU A 123 -1.44 17.59 -10.36
CA GLU A 123 -0.47 17.66 -11.47
C GLU A 123 -1.06 18.36 -12.69
N GLN A 124 -2.31 18.04 -13.04
CA GLN A 124 -3.00 18.66 -14.19
C GLN A 124 -3.23 20.17 -14.00
N GLU A 125 -3.62 20.60 -12.79
CA GLU A 125 -3.82 22.03 -12.50
C GLU A 125 -2.54 22.85 -12.66
N PHE A 126 -1.39 22.29 -12.25
CA PHE A 126 -0.11 22.96 -12.43
C PHE A 126 0.43 22.92 -13.86
N THR A 127 0.26 21.78 -14.57
CA THR A 127 0.94 21.56 -15.84
C THR A 127 0.08 21.87 -17.06
N GLN A 128 -1.22 21.58 -17.02
CA GLN A 128 -2.12 21.72 -18.16
C GLN A 128 -3.05 22.92 -18.06
N ALA A 129 -3.72 23.09 -16.91
CA ALA A 129 -4.64 24.19 -16.71
C ALA A 129 -3.93 25.52 -16.38
N SER A 130 -2.64 25.47 -16.00
CA SER A 130 -1.86 26.62 -15.51
C SER A 130 -2.54 27.39 -14.39
N ASN A 131 -3.42 26.71 -13.65
CA ASN A 131 -4.19 27.28 -12.55
C ASN A 131 -3.48 27.06 -11.21
N TRP A 132 -2.44 27.85 -11.00
CA TRP A 132 -1.59 27.79 -9.81
C TRP A 132 -2.36 27.97 -8.50
N HIS A 133 -3.45 28.76 -8.51
CA HIS A 133 -4.27 28.99 -7.32
C HIS A 133 -5.00 27.72 -6.89
N LEU A 134 -5.63 27.02 -7.82
CA LEU A 134 -6.37 25.81 -7.54
C LEU A 134 -5.41 24.65 -7.23
N GLY A 135 -4.32 24.51 -7.99
CA GLY A 135 -3.29 23.50 -7.72
C GLY A 135 -2.68 23.63 -6.32
N SER A 136 -2.31 24.87 -5.92
CA SER A 136 -1.77 25.12 -4.59
C SER A 136 -2.81 24.90 -3.48
N GLY A 137 -4.07 25.30 -3.71
CA GLY A 137 -5.16 25.05 -2.77
C GLY A 137 -5.37 23.56 -2.50
N LEU A 138 -5.45 22.75 -3.56
CA LEU A 138 -5.59 21.29 -3.43
C LEU A 138 -4.36 20.65 -2.75
N SER A 139 -3.16 21.14 -3.04
CA SER A 139 -1.93 20.66 -2.41
C SER A 139 -1.93 20.94 -0.90
N ILE A 140 -2.40 22.13 -0.47
CA ILE A 140 -2.50 22.48 0.94
C ILE A 140 -3.52 21.58 1.65
N VAL A 141 -4.69 21.36 1.05
CA VAL A 141 -5.71 20.45 1.61
C VAL A 141 -5.15 19.04 1.77
N LEU A 142 -4.46 18.53 0.74
CA LEU A 142 -3.82 17.22 0.81
C LEU A 142 -2.74 17.16 1.89
N MET A 143 -1.91 18.20 2.00
CA MET A 143 -0.88 18.31 3.03
C MET A 143 -1.47 18.28 4.44
N VAL A 144 -2.53 19.05 4.69
CA VAL A 144 -3.23 19.06 5.99
C VAL A 144 -3.78 17.67 6.32
N PHE A 145 -4.39 17.00 5.34
CA PHE A 145 -4.90 15.65 5.51
C PHE A 145 -3.80 14.64 5.86
N ILE A 146 -2.64 14.72 5.18
CA ILE A 146 -1.48 13.89 5.47
C ILE A 146 -0.94 14.16 6.88
N LEU A 147 -0.83 15.43 7.27
CA LEU A 147 -0.35 15.80 8.61
C LEU A 147 -1.27 15.29 9.71
N ILE A 148 -2.59 15.39 9.53
CA ILE A 148 -3.57 14.84 10.47
C ILE A 148 -3.39 13.32 10.59
N ASN A 149 -3.24 12.61 9.46
CA ASN A 149 -3.02 11.17 9.46
C ASN A 149 -1.72 10.79 10.19
N MET A 150 -0.62 11.51 9.92
CA MET A 150 0.66 11.29 10.60
C MET A 150 0.57 11.54 12.12
N LEU A 151 -0.13 12.60 12.54
CA LEU A 151 -0.34 12.88 13.96
C LEU A 151 -1.16 11.79 14.64
N MET A 152 -2.24 11.35 14.00
CA MET A 152 -3.04 10.24 14.53
C MET A 152 -2.19 8.97 14.69
N THR A 153 -1.41 8.62 13.68
CA THR A 153 -0.54 7.42 13.75
C THR A 153 0.53 7.56 14.83
N ALA A 154 1.15 8.74 14.98
CA ALA A 154 2.16 8.98 16.01
C ALA A 154 1.57 8.86 17.43
N ILE A 155 0.32 9.27 17.65
CA ILE A 155 -0.38 9.09 18.92
C ILE A 155 -0.64 7.61 19.21
N PHE A 156 -1.05 6.84 18.20
CA PHE A 156 -1.27 5.40 18.37
C PHE A 156 0.03 4.63 18.59
N ASP A 157 1.10 4.98 17.90
CA ASP A 157 2.42 4.34 18.05
C ASP A 157 3.00 4.57 19.46
N LYS A 158 2.87 5.79 19.98
CA LYS A 158 3.31 6.13 21.33
C LYS A 158 2.56 5.37 22.43
N ASN A 159 1.30 5.04 22.20
CA ASN A 159 0.52 4.21 23.13
C ASN A 159 0.87 2.71 23.02
N GLY A 160 1.47 2.27 21.92
CA GLY A 160 1.95 0.89 21.73
C GLY A 160 3.30 0.61 22.39
N GLU A 161 4.17 1.60 22.50
CA GLU A 161 5.47 1.45 23.19
C GLU A 161 5.34 1.52 24.74
N GLY A 162 4.23 2.03 25.26
CA GLY A 162 3.97 2.18 26.69
C GLY A 162 3.54 0.90 27.42
N THR A 163 3.35 -0.21 26.71
CA THR A 163 2.83 -1.47 27.30
C THR A 163 3.91 -2.55 27.46
N SER A 164 5.18 -2.18 27.27
CA SER A 164 6.33 -3.07 27.53
C SER A 164 7.12 -2.59 28.75
N LEU A 165 6.53 -2.68 29.94
CA LEU A 165 7.20 -2.75 31.23
C LEU A 165 6.83 -4.04 31.94
#